data_d591e3949d4c886d512885fbd714a22a
#
_entry.id   d591e3949d4c886d512885fbd714a22a
#
_cell.length_a   1.000
_cell.length_b   1.000
_cell.length_c   1.000
_cell.angle_alpha   90.00
_cell.angle_beta   90.00
_cell.angle_gamma   90.00
#
_symmetry.space_group_name_H-M   'P 1'
#
loop_
_entity.id
_entity.type
_entity.pdbx_description
1 polymer ?
#
loop_
_entity_poly.entity_id
_entity_poly.type
_entity_poly.pdbx_seq_one_letter_code
_entity_poly.pdbx_strand_id
1 'polypeptide(L)'
;ISLKLEGTKKSAGTHACGHIPTPVPCEQLFPCRLDSESGLLVCEYDMNQAEHLGNLKKDLLMLRNLTIIDIAQKEIKKRTGKDIPLWDESILNDKKALNMIASGDTDGVFQLESDGMKKFMRQLQPDCFEDIVAGISLYRPGPMGSIPTYIENKKNPAKISYIDKKLEPILSV
;
A
#
# COMPACT_ATOMS: atom_id res chain seq x y z
N ILE A 1 12.53 -23.08 -28.91
CA ILE A 1 11.44 -22.14 -29.27
C ILE A 1 11.26 -21.15 -28.13
N SER A 2 11.13 -21.58 -26.85
CA SER A 2 10.88 -20.71 -25.69
C SER A 2 11.91 -19.58 -25.53
N LEU A 3 13.21 -19.90 -25.65
CA LEU A 3 14.32 -18.92 -25.59
C LEU A 3 14.25 -17.84 -26.68
N LYS A 4 13.62 -18.14 -27.84
CA LYS A 4 13.44 -17.16 -28.92
C LYS A 4 12.24 -16.23 -28.68
N LEU A 5 11.32 -16.63 -27.80
CA LEU A 5 10.14 -15.86 -27.43
C LEU A 5 10.37 -15.03 -26.16
N GLU A 6 11.42 -15.34 -25.40
CA GLU A 6 11.78 -14.59 -24.21
C GLU A 6 12.10 -13.13 -24.55
N GLY A 7 11.52 -12.20 -23.78
CA GLY A 7 11.68 -10.77 -24.01
C GLY A 7 10.71 -10.17 -25.05
N THR A 8 9.92 -10.99 -25.78
CA THR A 8 8.88 -10.44 -26.66
C THR A 8 7.66 -10.00 -25.88
N LYS A 9 6.99 -8.94 -26.34
CA LYS A 9 5.74 -8.44 -25.71
C LYS A 9 4.61 -9.44 -25.98
N LYS A 10 3.94 -9.89 -24.93
CA LYS A 10 2.83 -10.85 -25.00
C LYS A 10 1.50 -10.15 -25.35
N SER A 11 1.22 -9.02 -24.76
CA SER A 11 -0.02 -8.27 -24.95
C SER A 11 0.18 -6.80 -24.55
N ALA A 12 -0.68 -5.93 -25.05
CA ALA A 12 -0.80 -4.55 -24.59
C ALA A 12 -2.07 -4.45 -23.73
N GLY A 13 -1.95 -3.85 -22.57
CA GLY A 13 -3.07 -3.57 -21.65
C GLY A 13 -3.08 -2.10 -21.26
N THR A 14 -4.23 -1.61 -20.85
CA THR A 14 -4.39 -0.26 -20.31
C THR A 14 -4.30 -0.32 -18.78
N HIS A 15 -3.50 0.56 -18.18
CA HIS A 15 -3.48 0.69 -16.73
C HIS A 15 -4.74 1.42 -16.26
N ALA A 16 -5.55 0.76 -15.43
CA ALA A 16 -6.86 1.27 -15.02
C ALA A 16 -6.83 2.62 -14.28
N CYS A 17 -5.71 2.95 -13.65
CA CYS A 17 -5.58 4.11 -12.75
C CYS A 17 -4.46 5.08 -13.17
N GLY A 18 -3.65 4.72 -14.16
CA GLY A 18 -2.50 5.53 -14.60
C GLY A 18 -2.92 6.60 -15.58
N HIS A 19 -2.64 7.87 -15.25
CA HIS A 19 -2.91 9.02 -16.08
C HIS A 19 -1.61 9.77 -16.37
N ILE A 20 -1.44 10.19 -17.61
CA ILE A 20 -0.31 11.03 -18.02
C ILE A 20 -0.86 12.43 -18.34
N PRO A 21 -0.73 13.41 -17.42
CA PRO A 21 -1.09 14.78 -17.72
C PRO A 21 -0.11 15.37 -18.72
N THR A 22 -0.61 15.98 -19.78
CA THR A 22 0.18 16.55 -20.87
C THR A 22 -0.17 18.03 -21.07
N PRO A 23 0.82 18.90 -21.37
CA PRO A 23 0.58 20.32 -21.59
C PRO A 23 -0.10 20.62 -22.93
N VAL A 24 -0.07 19.67 -23.86
CA VAL A 24 -0.69 19.72 -25.19
C VAL A 24 -1.44 18.42 -25.44
N PRO A 25 -2.30 18.31 -26.45
CA PRO A 25 -2.94 17.05 -26.81
C PRO A 25 -1.94 15.89 -26.91
N CYS A 26 -2.24 14.76 -26.28
CA CYS A 26 -1.29 13.66 -26.10
C CYS A 26 -0.79 13.09 -27.44
N GLU A 27 -1.59 13.14 -28.47
CA GLU A 27 -1.26 12.70 -29.84
C GLU A 27 -0.11 13.49 -30.48
N GLN A 28 0.19 14.66 -29.95
CA GLN A 28 1.34 15.47 -30.39
C GLN A 28 2.65 15.06 -29.70
N LEU A 29 2.56 14.32 -28.60
CA LEU A 29 3.73 13.91 -27.80
C LEU A 29 4.13 12.46 -28.03
N PHE A 30 3.15 11.57 -28.22
CA PHE A 30 3.40 10.15 -28.35
C PHE A 30 2.28 9.44 -29.14
N PRO A 31 2.57 8.24 -29.69
CA PRO A 31 1.56 7.44 -30.35
C PRO A 31 0.46 7.05 -29.35
N CYS A 32 -0.79 7.24 -29.79
CA CYS A 32 -1.97 6.93 -29.01
C CYS A 32 -2.87 5.97 -29.76
N ARG A 33 -3.57 5.12 -29.03
CA ARG A 33 -4.67 4.31 -29.53
C ARG A 33 -5.95 4.64 -28.78
N LEU A 34 -7.07 4.48 -29.43
CA LEU A 34 -8.38 4.55 -28.78
C LEU A 34 -8.67 3.20 -28.12
N ASP A 35 -8.93 3.23 -26.83
CA ASP A 35 -9.36 2.05 -26.09
C ASP A 35 -10.84 1.78 -26.39
N SER A 36 -11.16 0.58 -26.84
CA SER A 36 -12.51 0.22 -27.28
C SER A 36 -13.54 0.12 -26.15
N GLU A 37 -13.08 -0.13 -24.91
CA GLU A 37 -13.98 -0.28 -23.77
C GLU A 37 -14.27 1.06 -23.09
N SER A 38 -13.25 1.86 -22.88
CA SER A 38 -13.38 3.15 -22.18
C SER A 38 -13.65 4.34 -23.10
N GLY A 39 -13.34 4.21 -24.41
CA GLY A 39 -13.39 5.32 -25.35
C GLY A 39 -12.30 6.38 -25.13
N LEU A 40 -11.32 6.10 -24.29
CA LEU A 40 -10.24 7.04 -23.96
C LEU A 40 -9.02 6.82 -24.87
N LEU A 41 -8.26 7.89 -25.09
CA LEU A 41 -6.95 7.80 -25.72
C LEU A 41 -5.94 7.23 -24.73
N VAL A 42 -5.24 6.18 -25.15
CA VAL A 42 -4.24 5.47 -24.38
C VAL A 42 -2.88 5.62 -25.05
N CYS A 43 -1.90 6.06 -24.29
CA CYS A 43 -0.50 6.10 -24.75
C CYS A 43 0.01 4.70 -25.03
N GLU A 44 0.65 4.49 -26.18
CA GLU A 44 1.24 3.21 -26.56
C GLU A 44 2.65 2.96 -26.02
N TYR A 45 3.26 3.99 -25.45
CA TYR A 45 4.52 3.82 -24.74
C TYR A 45 4.30 3.20 -23.36
N ASP A 46 5.26 2.39 -22.93
CA ASP A 46 5.30 1.93 -21.54
C ASP A 46 5.72 3.07 -20.59
N MET A 47 5.60 2.84 -19.29
CA MET A 47 5.89 3.83 -18.26
C MET A 47 7.30 4.41 -18.41
N ASN A 48 8.31 3.55 -18.63
CA ASN A 48 9.71 3.99 -18.71
C ASN A 48 9.94 4.87 -19.94
N GLN A 49 9.31 4.53 -21.06
CA GLN A 49 9.38 5.33 -22.29
C GLN A 49 8.71 6.68 -22.11
N ALA A 50 7.53 6.72 -21.47
CA ALA A 50 6.82 7.97 -21.20
C ALA A 50 7.62 8.89 -20.23
N GLU A 51 8.21 8.32 -19.20
CA GLU A 51 9.06 9.06 -18.25
C GLU A 51 10.34 9.57 -18.90
N HIS A 52 10.94 8.76 -19.78
CA HIS A 52 12.14 9.18 -20.54
C HIS A 52 11.88 10.38 -21.45
N LEU A 53 10.64 10.54 -21.91
CA LEU A 53 10.18 11.71 -22.66
C LEU A 53 9.77 12.91 -21.76
N GLY A 54 10.02 12.82 -20.46
CA GLY A 54 9.73 13.89 -19.50
C GLY A 54 8.27 13.94 -19.02
N ASN A 55 7.48 12.91 -19.27
CA ASN A 55 6.09 12.86 -18.83
C ASN A 55 5.97 12.13 -17.49
N LEU A 56 5.15 12.67 -16.61
CA LEU A 56 4.88 12.07 -15.29
C LEU A 56 3.60 11.23 -15.33
N LYS A 57 3.71 9.96 -14.97
CA LYS A 57 2.54 9.12 -14.72
C LYS A 57 1.99 9.37 -13.32
N LYS A 58 0.72 9.72 -13.21
CA LYS A 58 -0.02 9.83 -11.94
C LYS A 58 -0.99 8.66 -11.81
N ASP A 59 -0.92 7.97 -10.69
CA ASP A 59 -1.85 6.89 -10.36
C ASP A 59 -2.95 7.44 -9.45
N LEU A 60 -4.20 7.40 -9.96
CA LEU A 60 -5.39 7.81 -9.21
C LEU A 60 -6.08 6.54 -8.68
N LEU A 61 -5.64 6.11 -7.51
CA LEU A 61 -6.15 4.91 -6.86
C LEU A 61 -7.14 5.26 -5.76
N MET A 62 -8.27 4.56 -5.75
CA MET A 62 -9.28 4.68 -4.70
C MET A 62 -9.40 3.38 -3.92
N LEU A 63 -9.70 3.50 -2.63
CA LEU A 63 -9.97 2.36 -1.75
C LEU A 63 -11.44 2.38 -1.34
N ARG A 64 -12.17 1.31 -1.65
CA ARG A 64 -13.57 1.13 -1.21
C ARG A 64 -13.70 1.16 0.31
N ASN A 65 -12.69 0.71 1.02
CA ASN A 65 -12.64 0.69 2.48
C ASN A 65 -12.81 2.09 3.08
N LEU A 66 -12.24 3.13 2.46
CA LEU A 66 -12.44 4.52 2.91
C LEU A 66 -13.90 4.97 2.77
N THR A 67 -14.59 4.55 1.70
CA THR A 67 -16.02 4.81 1.53
C THR A 67 -16.86 4.09 2.60
N ILE A 68 -16.50 2.85 2.93
CA ILE A 68 -17.19 2.08 3.99
C ILE A 68 -17.01 2.77 5.34
N ILE A 69 -15.80 3.25 5.64
CA ILE A 69 -15.50 4.00 6.87
C ILE A 69 -16.31 5.29 6.93
N ASP A 70 -16.35 6.06 5.85
CA ASP A 70 -17.13 7.31 5.76
C ASP A 70 -18.63 7.07 5.99
N ILE A 71 -19.19 6.02 5.36
CA ILE A 71 -20.60 5.63 5.59
C ILE A 71 -20.84 5.25 7.05
N ALA A 72 -19.93 4.44 7.64
CA ALA A 72 -20.04 4.03 9.03
C ALA A 72 -19.99 5.23 9.98
N GLN A 73 -19.08 6.18 9.77
CA GLN A 73 -18.99 7.41 10.57
C GLN A 73 -20.28 8.24 10.48
N LYS A 74 -20.84 8.42 9.28
CA LYS A 74 -22.08 9.14 9.07
C LYS A 74 -23.26 8.49 9.80
N GLU A 75 -23.35 7.17 9.76
CA GLU A 75 -24.40 6.42 10.47
C GLU A 75 -24.25 6.49 11.99
N ILE A 76 -23.01 6.41 12.50
CA ILE A 76 -22.74 6.57 13.95
C ILE A 76 -23.13 7.98 14.39
N LYS A 77 -22.70 9.01 13.67
CA LYS A 77 -23.07 10.40 13.97
C LYS A 77 -24.58 10.60 14.00
N LYS A 78 -25.30 10.05 13.01
CA LYS A 78 -26.75 10.12 12.94
C LYS A 78 -27.45 9.47 14.13
N ARG A 79 -26.92 8.33 14.62
CA ARG A 79 -27.53 7.57 15.73
C ARG A 79 -27.15 8.10 17.09
N THR A 80 -25.94 8.58 17.26
CA THR A 80 -25.38 8.92 18.59
C THR A 80 -25.10 10.41 18.79
N GLY A 81 -25.13 11.20 17.70
CA GLY A 81 -24.73 12.61 17.70
C GLY A 81 -23.20 12.81 17.85
N LYS A 82 -22.42 11.72 17.93
CA LYS A 82 -20.96 11.79 18.14
C LYS A 82 -20.20 11.64 16.82
N ASP A 83 -19.17 12.46 16.65
CA ASP A 83 -18.16 12.25 15.63
C ASP A 83 -17.06 11.34 16.18
N ILE A 84 -16.59 10.38 15.36
CA ILE A 84 -15.45 9.54 15.68
C ILE A 84 -14.26 10.05 14.88
N PRO A 85 -13.24 10.64 15.51
CA PRO A 85 -12.03 11.06 14.82
C PRO A 85 -11.23 9.84 14.39
N LEU A 86 -10.88 9.73 13.09
CA LEU A 86 -10.13 8.57 12.56
C LEU A 86 -8.65 8.58 12.95
N TRP A 87 -8.12 9.74 13.31
CA TRP A 87 -6.68 9.96 13.51
C TRP A 87 -6.35 10.38 14.94
N ASP A 88 -7.15 9.94 15.88
CA ASP A 88 -6.90 10.18 17.30
C ASP A 88 -6.02 9.07 17.88
N GLU A 89 -4.98 9.42 18.65
CA GLU A 89 -4.06 8.45 19.25
C GLU A 89 -4.77 7.41 20.13
N SER A 90 -5.86 7.82 20.78
CA SER A 90 -6.66 6.90 21.60
C SER A 90 -7.32 5.79 20.77
N ILE A 91 -7.62 6.04 19.49
CA ILE A 91 -8.16 5.06 18.57
C ILE A 91 -7.02 4.23 17.96
N LEU A 92 -5.95 4.88 17.51
CA LEU A 92 -4.81 4.21 16.87
C LEU A 92 -4.13 3.21 17.80
N ASN A 93 -4.09 3.50 19.10
CA ASN A 93 -3.48 2.65 20.13
C ASN A 93 -4.50 1.94 21.03
N ASP A 94 -5.73 1.71 20.54
CA ASP A 94 -6.73 0.94 21.27
C ASP A 94 -6.26 -0.50 21.54
N LYS A 95 -6.09 -0.84 22.82
CA LYS A 95 -5.54 -2.13 23.24
C LYS A 95 -6.40 -3.32 22.85
N LYS A 96 -7.73 -3.15 22.72
CA LYS A 96 -8.61 -4.25 22.29
C LYS A 96 -8.41 -4.54 20.82
N ALA A 97 -8.30 -3.49 19.98
CA ALA A 97 -8.02 -3.62 18.56
C ALA A 97 -6.63 -4.24 18.32
N LEU A 98 -5.60 -3.75 19.01
CA LEU A 98 -4.24 -4.28 18.89
C LEU A 98 -4.17 -5.76 19.32
N ASN A 99 -4.81 -6.15 20.43
CA ASN A 99 -4.87 -7.54 20.88
C ASN A 99 -5.62 -8.44 19.91
N MET A 100 -6.70 -7.96 19.29
CA MET A 100 -7.41 -8.69 18.24
C MET A 100 -6.49 -8.94 17.03
N ILE A 101 -5.75 -7.93 16.59
CA ILE A 101 -4.78 -8.08 15.50
C ILE A 101 -3.65 -9.03 15.88
N ALA A 102 -3.12 -8.92 17.11
CA ALA A 102 -2.08 -9.80 17.63
C ALA A 102 -2.52 -11.26 17.74
N SER A 103 -3.81 -11.52 18.00
CA SER A 103 -4.37 -12.87 17.99
C SER A 103 -4.56 -13.44 16.59
N GLY A 104 -4.49 -12.58 15.55
CA GLY A 104 -4.77 -12.93 14.16
C GLY A 104 -6.24 -13.14 13.87
N ASP A 105 -7.13 -12.64 14.71
CA ASP A 105 -8.58 -12.61 14.45
C ASP A 105 -8.91 -11.37 13.61
N THR A 106 -8.53 -11.42 12.34
CA THR A 106 -8.54 -10.28 11.43
C THR A 106 -9.36 -10.54 10.16
N ASP A 107 -10.37 -11.40 10.25
CA ASP A 107 -11.31 -11.61 9.15
C ASP A 107 -12.08 -10.31 8.85
N GLY A 108 -12.09 -9.90 7.59
CA GLY A 108 -12.69 -8.65 7.14
C GLY A 108 -11.90 -7.38 7.48
N VAL A 109 -10.73 -7.49 8.09
CA VAL A 109 -9.83 -6.35 8.32
C VAL A 109 -8.93 -6.16 7.11
N PHE A 110 -9.11 -5.07 6.40
CA PHE A 110 -8.38 -4.77 5.17
C PHE A 110 -6.86 -4.97 5.30
N GLN A 111 -6.27 -5.67 4.35
CA GLN A 111 -4.84 -6.05 4.29
C GLN A 111 -4.35 -7.01 5.39
N LEU A 112 -5.15 -7.33 6.40
CA LEU A 112 -4.76 -8.25 7.47
C LEU A 112 -5.46 -9.62 7.39
N GLU A 113 -6.25 -9.88 6.34
CA GLU A 113 -7.15 -11.03 6.23
C GLU A 113 -6.46 -12.33 5.79
N SER A 114 -5.34 -12.24 5.06
CA SER A 114 -4.70 -13.45 4.51
C SER A 114 -4.09 -14.31 5.62
N ASP A 115 -4.12 -15.64 5.44
CA ASP A 115 -3.56 -16.60 6.42
C ASP A 115 -2.09 -16.30 6.74
N GLY A 116 -1.32 -15.90 5.74
CA GLY A 116 0.07 -15.50 5.92
C GLY A 116 0.22 -14.25 6.78
N MET A 117 -0.61 -13.23 6.57
CA MET A 117 -0.61 -12.02 7.37
C MET A 117 -1.10 -12.28 8.80
N LYS A 118 -2.15 -13.09 8.97
CA LYS A 118 -2.62 -13.52 10.31
C LYS A 118 -1.52 -14.25 11.09
N LYS A 119 -0.80 -15.16 10.42
CA LYS A 119 0.34 -15.84 11.03
C LYS A 119 1.45 -14.87 11.41
N PHE A 120 1.73 -13.90 10.55
CA PHE A 120 2.74 -12.88 10.82
C PHE A 120 2.33 -11.98 12.00
N MET A 121 1.09 -11.50 12.07
CA MET A 121 0.60 -10.69 13.20
C MET A 121 0.70 -11.44 14.53
N ARG A 122 0.41 -12.74 14.54
CA ARG A 122 0.64 -13.59 15.73
C ARG A 122 2.10 -13.68 16.15
N GLN A 123 3.03 -13.61 15.24
CA GLN A 123 4.47 -13.62 15.54
C GLN A 123 4.98 -12.26 15.98
N LEU A 124 4.50 -11.20 15.31
CA LEU A 124 4.88 -9.81 15.56
C LEU A 124 4.36 -9.31 16.91
N GLN A 125 3.13 -9.74 17.29
CA GLN A 125 2.46 -9.28 18.52
C GLN A 125 2.42 -7.76 18.59
N PRO A 126 1.72 -7.08 17.67
CA PRO A 126 1.67 -5.63 17.65
C PRO A 126 1.07 -5.09 18.94
N ASP A 127 1.71 -4.11 19.55
CA ASP A 127 1.29 -3.45 20.79
C ASP A 127 1.16 -1.93 20.64
N CYS A 128 1.51 -1.38 19.46
CA CYS A 128 1.31 0.00 19.05
C CYS A 128 0.93 0.06 17.56
N PHE A 129 0.49 1.23 17.11
CA PHE A 129 0.09 1.45 15.72
C PHE A 129 1.27 1.30 14.74
N GLU A 130 2.45 1.73 15.15
CA GLU A 130 3.68 1.66 14.36
C GLU A 130 4.04 0.21 14.01
N ASP A 131 3.76 -0.74 14.86
CA ASP A 131 3.95 -2.17 14.55
C ASP A 131 3.07 -2.65 13.41
N ILE A 132 1.85 -2.12 13.32
CA ILE A 132 0.94 -2.45 12.21
C ILE A 132 1.47 -1.85 10.91
N VAL A 133 1.94 -0.60 10.97
CA VAL A 133 2.57 0.08 9.81
C VAL A 133 3.79 -0.70 9.33
N ALA A 134 4.67 -1.10 10.25
CA ALA A 134 5.83 -1.93 9.94
C ALA A 134 5.41 -3.29 9.39
N GLY A 135 4.41 -3.93 9.97
CA GLY A 135 3.88 -5.22 9.54
C GLY A 135 3.38 -5.18 8.10
N ILE A 136 2.56 -4.21 7.74
CA ILE A 136 2.05 -4.03 6.36
C ILE A 136 3.20 -3.70 5.40
N SER A 137 4.18 -2.95 5.84
CA SER A 137 5.33 -2.55 5.02
C SER A 137 6.27 -3.72 4.75
N LEU A 138 6.51 -4.57 5.73
CA LEU A 138 7.40 -5.73 5.62
C LEU A 138 6.78 -6.92 4.90
N TYR A 139 5.45 -7.09 4.97
CA TYR A 139 4.77 -8.21 4.33
C TYR A 139 4.55 -7.97 2.84
N ARG A 140 5.65 -7.81 2.09
CA ARG A 140 5.68 -7.62 0.63
C ARG A 140 6.83 -8.41 0.01
N PRO A 141 6.71 -8.83 -1.27
CA PRO A 141 7.84 -9.37 -1.99
C PRO A 141 9.04 -8.42 -1.92
N GLY A 142 10.20 -8.91 -1.49
CA GLY A 142 11.41 -8.13 -1.24
C GLY A 142 11.70 -8.00 0.25
N PRO A 143 11.00 -7.16 1.02
CA PRO A 143 11.33 -6.95 2.45
C PRO A 143 10.91 -8.09 3.38
N MET A 144 10.12 -9.09 2.94
CA MET A 144 9.69 -10.23 3.76
C MET A 144 10.84 -10.98 4.43
N GLY A 145 12.01 -11.03 3.80
CA GLY A 145 13.21 -11.63 4.40
C GLY A 145 13.69 -10.95 5.68
N SER A 146 13.31 -9.69 5.90
CA SER A 146 13.70 -8.91 7.09
C SER A 146 12.73 -9.08 8.28
N ILE A 147 11.59 -9.78 8.09
CA ILE A 147 10.59 -10.00 9.14
C ILE A 147 11.20 -10.65 10.40
N PRO A 148 11.99 -11.73 10.32
CA PRO A 148 12.57 -12.34 11.52
C PRO A 148 13.46 -11.36 12.30
N THR A 149 14.28 -10.58 11.59
CA THR A 149 15.14 -9.56 12.21
C THR A 149 14.34 -8.46 12.89
N TYR A 150 13.26 -8.00 12.25
CA TYR A 150 12.37 -6.99 12.84
C TYR A 150 11.73 -7.50 14.15
N ILE A 151 11.20 -8.73 14.14
CA ILE A 151 10.59 -9.35 15.33
C ILE A 151 11.64 -9.53 16.45
N GLU A 152 12.86 -9.93 16.10
CA GLU A 152 13.94 -10.07 17.08
C GLU A 152 14.33 -8.70 17.67
N ASN A 153 14.49 -7.69 16.85
CA ASN A 153 14.80 -6.33 17.27
C ASN A 153 13.70 -5.73 18.15
N LYS A 154 12.43 -5.95 17.81
CA LYS A 154 11.30 -5.53 18.66
C LYS A 154 11.38 -6.14 20.06
N LYS A 155 11.74 -7.43 20.15
CA LYS A 155 11.88 -8.12 21.44
C LYS A 155 13.14 -7.70 22.20
N ASN A 156 14.17 -7.25 21.51
CA ASN A 156 15.47 -6.90 22.05
C ASN A 156 15.99 -5.58 21.47
N PRO A 157 15.41 -4.43 21.85
CA PRO A 157 15.79 -3.14 21.26
C PRO A 157 17.28 -2.81 21.37
N ALA A 158 17.97 -3.35 22.37
CA ALA A 158 19.42 -3.16 22.55
C ALA A 158 20.27 -3.80 21.42
N LYS A 159 19.69 -4.69 20.59
CA LYS A 159 20.37 -5.30 19.45
C LYS A 159 20.22 -4.49 18.15
N ILE A 160 19.40 -3.44 18.15
CA ILE A 160 19.21 -2.62 16.97
C ILE A 160 20.52 -1.93 16.60
N SER A 161 20.94 -2.09 15.36
CA SER A 161 22.13 -1.47 14.81
C SER A 161 21.75 -0.67 13.57
N TYR A 162 22.14 0.59 13.55
CA TYR A 162 21.93 1.48 12.41
C TYR A 162 23.19 1.54 11.56
N ILE A 163 23.04 1.65 10.24
CA ILE A 163 24.17 1.78 9.29
C ILE A 163 25.00 3.03 9.63
N ASP A 164 24.36 4.11 10.05
CA ASP A 164 24.99 5.32 10.56
C ASP A 164 24.22 5.79 11.79
N LYS A 165 24.94 6.18 12.84
CA LYS A 165 24.33 6.71 14.09
C LYS A 165 23.45 7.94 13.87
N LYS A 166 23.68 8.71 12.81
CA LYS A 166 22.85 9.86 12.45
C LYS A 166 21.43 9.46 12.02
N LEU A 167 21.23 8.21 11.64
CA LEU A 167 19.91 7.69 11.27
C LEU A 167 19.07 7.25 12.47
N GLU A 168 19.71 7.04 13.62
CA GLU A 168 19.01 6.60 14.84
C GLU A 168 17.82 7.52 15.20
N PRO A 169 17.94 8.85 15.26
CA PRO A 169 16.80 9.73 15.59
C PRO A 169 15.66 9.71 14.57
N ILE A 170 15.92 9.18 13.36
CA ILE A 170 14.95 9.12 12.25
C ILE A 170 14.29 7.75 12.20
N LEU A 171 15.03 6.69 12.54
CA LEU A 171 14.60 5.30 12.36
C LEU A 171 14.22 4.60 13.67
N SER A 172 14.41 5.25 14.80
CA SER A 172 14.06 4.71 16.14
C SER A 172 12.61 4.96 16.56
N VAL A 173 11.72 5.11 15.60
CA VAL A 173 10.27 5.27 15.81
C VAL A 173 9.56 3.96 15.95
#